data_7ccb30fb7356b46cc724437fe3e93a75
#
_entry.id   7ccb30fb7356b46cc724437fe3e93a75
#
_cell.length_a   1.000
_cell.length_b   1.000
_cell.length_c   1.000
_cell.angle_alpha   90.00
_cell.angle_beta   90.00
_cell.angle_gamma   90.00
#
_symmetry.space_group_name_H-M   'P 1'
#
loop_
_entity.id
_entity.type
_entity.pdbx_description
1 polymer ?
#
loop_
_entity_poly.entity_id
_entity_poly.type
_entity_poly.pdbx_seq_one_letter_code
_entity_poly.pdbx_strand_id
1 'polypeptide(L)'
;MIVGGDFNEPSHLDWTEETKGLWDHNGAVVDWVCSKLLYEAGFRDAYRVKYPNPITHPGFTFPSDNPAMPVERLTWAPEADERDRIDFIYYIPATGWEVEDAVIVGPKSSIIRSQRVEEDSQDTFSTPADIWPTDHKGVLIKFKF
;
A
#
# COMPACT_ATOMS: atom_id res chain seq x y z
N MET A 1 -11.50 17.72 1.71
CA MET A 1 -10.84 17.15 2.94
C MET A 1 -9.96 16.02 2.49
N ILE A 2 -8.74 15.96 3.01
CA ILE A 2 -7.78 14.88 2.77
C ILE A 2 -7.37 14.32 4.12
N VAL A 3 -7.24 12.99 4.21
CA VAL A 3 -6.74 12.26 5.38
C VAL A 3 -5.64 11.33 4.88
N GLY A 4 -4.49 11.33 5.53
CA GLY A 4 -3.38 10.45 5.15
C GLY A 4 -2.58 10.00 6.36
N GLY A 5 -1.98 8.82 6.27
CA GLY A 5 -1.13 8.22 7.28
C GLY A 5 -1.06 6.71 7.21
N ASP A 6 -0.34 6.15 8.17
CA ASP A 6 -0.34 4.73 8.48
C ASP A 6 -1.59 4.38 9.29
N PHE A 7 -2.40 3.47 8.76
CA PHE A 7 -3.63 3.01 9.41
C PHE A 7 -3.44 1.71 10.17
N ASN A 8 -2.28 1.06 10.03
CA ASN A 8 -2.01 -0.27 10.60
C ASN A 8 -3.09 -1.32 10.27
N GLU A 9 -3.82 -1.11 9.21
CA GLU A 9 -4.92 -1.97 8.75
C GLU A 9 -4.97 -1.89 7.21
N PRO A 10 -5.12 -3.03 6.50
CA PRO A 10 -5.29 -3.03 5.04
C PRO A 10 -6.59 -2.39 4.58
N SER A 11 -6.84 -2.40 3.28
CA SER A 11 -8.08 -1.90 2.69
C SER A 11 -9.02 -3.03 2.29
N HIS A 12 -10.34 -2.82 2.50
CA HIS A 12 -11.38 -3.69 1.93
C HIS A 12 -11.33 -3.77 0.40
N LEU A 13 -10.67 -2.81 -0.27
CA LEU A 13 -10.46 -2.80 -1.72
C LEU A 13 -9.28 -3.69 -2.15
N ASP A 14 -8.50 -4.19 -1.21
CA ASP A 14 -7.30 -4.99 -1.47
C ASP A 14 -7.50 -6.46 -1.09
N TRP A 15 -8.33 -6.75 -0.10
CA TRP A 15 -8.65 -8.11 0.38
C TRP A 15 -9.98 -8.60 -0.18
N THR A 16 -10.01 -8.86 -1.50
CA THR A 16 -11.20 -9.16 -2.29
C THR A 16 -11.25 -10.63 -2.73
N GLU A 17 -12.35 -11.03 -3.36
CA GLU A 17 -12.48 -12.34 -4.01
C GLU A 17 -11.36 -12.61 -5.04
N GLU A 18 -10.87 -11.56 -5.72
CA GLU A 18 -9.84 -11.68 -6.74
C GLU A 18 -8.44 -11.87 -6.13
N THR A 19 -8.21 -11.37 -4.93
CA THR A 19 -6.90 -11.40 -4.26
C THR A 19 -6.78 -12.45 -3.16
N LYS A 20 -7.87 -13.12 -2.78
CA LYS A 20 -7.91 -14.06 -1.64
C LYS A 20 -6.92 -15.24 -1.72
N GLY A 21 -6.45 -15.58 -2.91
CA GLY A 21 -5.46 -16.64 -3.14
C GLY A 21 -4.02 -16.13 -3.29
N LEU A 22 -3.78 -14.83 -3.12
CA LEU A 22 -2.47 -14.18 -3.29
C LEU A 22 -1.90 -13.73 -1.94
N TRP A 23 -0.58 -13.52 -1.88
CA TRP A 23 0.15 -12.87 -0.77
C TRP A 23 -0.24 -13.38 0.63
N ASP A 24 -0.41 -14.68 0.76
CA ASP A 24 -0.83 -15.34 2.00
C ASP A 24 -2.16 -14.82 2.60
N HIS A 25 -3.07 -14.27 1.77
CA HIS A 25 -4.45 -13.98 2.19
C HIS A 25 -5.22 -15.25 2.60
N ASN A 26 -4.72 -16.43 2.25
CA ASN A 26 -5.21 -17.75 2.69
C ASN A 26 -6.71 -17.97 2.46
N GLY A 27 -7.26 -17.44 1.37
CA GLY A 27 -8.66 -17.53 1.01
C GLY A 27 -9.56 -16.51 1.70
N ALA A 28 -9.00 -15.60 2.50
CA ALA A 28 -9.78 -14.59 3.20
C ALA A 28 -10.22 -13.44 2.28
N VAL A 29 -11.48 -13.02 2.45
CA VAL A 29 -12.03 -11.77 1.94
C VAL A 29 -12.43 -10.96 3.15
N VAL A 30 -11.90 -9.75 3.32
CA VAL A 30 -12.07 -8.98 4.56
C VAL A 30 -12.53 -7.56 4.28
N ASP A 31 -13.67 -7.22 4.87
CA ASP A 31 -14.19 -5.85 4.91
C ASP A 31 -13.47 -5.05 6.03
N TRP A 32 -12.20 -4.71 5.80
CA TRP A 32 -11.39 -3.96 6.75
C TRP A 32 -12.09 -2.67 7.20
N VAL A 33 -12.18 -2.49 8.52
CA VAL A 33 -13.13 -1.55 9.14
C VAL A 33 -12.79 -0.10 8.84
N CYS A 34 -11.54 0.32 9.00
CA CYS A 34 -11.14 1.73 8.81
C CYS A 34 -11.40 2.18 7.37
N SER A 35 -10.95 1.40 6.40
CA SER A 35 -11.13 1.72 4.98
C SER A 35 -12.59 1.74 4.56
N LYS A 36 -13.39 0.81 5.10
CA LYS A 36 -14.83 0.74 4.80
C LYS A 36 -15.61 1.91 5.39
N LEU A 37 -15.35 2.26 6.64
CA LEU A 37 -15.97 3.43 7.30
C LEU A 37 -15.65 4.74 6.55
N LEU A 38 -14.41 4.92 6.12
CA LEU A 38 -14.05 6.08 5.31
C LEU A 38 -14.78 6.10 3.97
N TYR A 39 -14.88 4.95 3.31
CA TYR A 39 -15.61 4.82 2.05
C TYR A 39 -17.09 5.17 2.21
N GLU A 40 -17.76 4.66 3.25
CA GLU A 40 -19.16 4.95 3.59
C GLU A 40 -19.38 6.42 3.97
N ALA A 41 -18.36 7.06 4.58
CA ALA A 41 -18.35 8.50 4.88
C ALA A 41 -18.09 9.38 3.65
N GLY A 42 -17.95 8.80 2.46
CA GLY A 42 -17.78 9.52 1.20
C GLY A 42 -16.34 9.76 0.78
N PHE A 43 -15.37 9.28 1.54
CA PHE A 43 -13.96 9.31 1.12
C PHE A 43 -13.68 8.31 -0.01
N ARG A 44 -12.63 8.58 -0.76
CA ARG A 44 -12.07 7.67 -1.76
C ARG A 44 -10.58 7.51 -1.51
N ASP A 45 -10.12 6.29 -1.64
CA ASP A 45 -8.71 5.94 -1.64
C ASP A 45 -8.08 6.43 -2.95
N ALA A 46 -7.21 7.42 -2.85
CA ALA A 46 -6.65 8.07 -4.02
C ALA A 46 -5.77 7.12 -4.87
N TYR A 47 -5.07 6.19 -4.23
CA TYR A 47 -4.27 5.19 -4.95
C TYR A 47 -5.18 4.25 -5.76
N ARG A 48 -6.27 3.73 -5.17
CA ARG A 48 -7.23 2.85 -5.86
C ARG A 48 -8.08 3.57 -6.90
N VAL A 49 -8.31 4.87 -6.75
CA VAL A 49 -8.92 5.68 -7.82
C VAL A 49 -8.03 5.70 -9.05
N LYS A 50 -6.71 5.83 -8.88
CA LYS A 50 -5.74 5.80 -9.99
C LYS A 50 -5.52 4.41 -10.53
N TYR A 51 -5.34 3.44 -9.65
CA TYR A 51 -5.04 2.05 -9.97
C TYR A 51 -6.08 1.11 -9.33
N PRO A 52 -7.22 0.89 -10.01
CA PRO A 52 -8.34 0.14 -9.43
C PRO A 52 -8.08 -1.37 -9.29
N ASN A 53 -7.07 -1.92 -9.98
CA ASN A 53 -6.77 -3.34 -9.93
C ASN A 53 -5.66 -3.64 -8.91
N PRO A 54 -5.96 -4.25 -7.75
CA PRO A 54 -4.99 -4.55 -6.72
C PRO A 54 -3.98 -5.65 -7.10
N ILE A 55 -4.27 -6.46 -8.13
CA ILE A 55 -3.35 -7.51 -8.59
C ILE A 55 -2.18 -6.90 -9.36
N THR A 56 -2.46 -5.97 -10.27
CA THR A 56 -1.41 -5.33 -11.07
C THR A 56 -0.69 -4.22 -10.33
N HIS A 57 -1.41 -3.53 -9.46
CA HIS A 57 -0.92 -2.43 -8.64
C HIS A 57 -1.26 -2.68 -7.16
N PRO A 58 -0.60 -3.65 -6.49
CA PRO A 58 -0.87 -3.89 -5.08
C PRO A 58 -0.58 -2.67 -4.21
N GLY A 59 0.45 -1.91 -4.55
CA GLY A 59 0.79 -0.68 -3.84
C GLY A 59 1.32 -0.93 -2.43
N PHE A 60 1.98 -2.06 -2.20
CA PHE A 60 2.45 -2.44 -0.87
C PHE A 60 3.33 -1.37 -0.24
N THR A 61 2.98 -1.02 1.00
CA THR A 61 3.74 -0.06 1.78
C THR A 61 4.49 -0.68 2.96
N PHE A 62 4.09 -1.87 3.39
CA PHE A 62 4.75 -2.62 4.46
C PHE A 62 4.89 -4.11 4.05
N PRO A 63 5.97 -4.81 4.47
CA PRO A 63 7.21 -4.27 5.01
C PRO A 63 8.15 -3.79 3.89
N SER A 64 8.68 -2.59 4.04
CA SER A 64 9.69 -2.04 3.13
C SER A 64 11.07 -2.61 3.43
N ASP A 65 11.86 -2.82 2.40
CA ASP A 65 13.28 -3.06 2.60
C ASP A 65 13.97 -1.80 3.16
N ASN A 66 14.92 -2.03 4.06
CA ASN A 66 15.84 -1.04 4.57
C ASN A 66 17.23 -1.69 4.69
N PRO A 67 18.15 -1.42 3.76
CA PRO A 67 19.47 -2.04 3.75
C PRO A 67 20.33 -1.76 4.99
N ALA A 68 20.02 -0.70 5.75
CA ALA A 68 20.72 -0.37 6.98
C ALA A 68 20.25 -1.21 8.19
N MET A 69 19.20 -2.00 8.03
CA MET A 69 18.61 -2.80 9.11
C MET A 69 18.74 -4.29 8.80
N PRO A 70 18.94 -5.14 9.82
CA PRO A 70 18.81 -6.60 9.64
C PRO A 70 17.35 -6.95 9.33
N VAL A 71 17.15 -7.97 8.49
CA VAL A 71 15.82 -8.36 8.00
C VAL A 71 14.85 -8.70 9.15
N GLU A 72 15.36 -9.29 10.21
CA GLU A 72 14.60 -9.69 11.40
C GLU A 72 13.94 -8.52 12.13
N ARG A 73 14.37 -7.29 11.83
CA ARG A 73 13.76 -6.06 12.36
C ARG A 73 12.77 -5.41 11.41
N LEU A 74 12.62 -5.97 10.20
CA LEU A 74 11.76 -5.43 9.14
C LEU A 74 10.52 -6.30 8.92
N THR A 75 10.33 -7.36 9.68
CA THR A 75 9.24 -8.33 9.52
C THR A 75 8.63 -8.67 10.87
N TRP A 76 7.31 -8.83 10.90
CA TRP A 76 6.54 -9.29 12.06
C TRP A 76 6.19 -10.78 11.94
N ALA A 77 6.02 -11.26 10.71
CA ALA A 77 5.67 -12.63 10.39
C ALA A 77 6.74 -13.27 9.47
N PRO A 78 7.91 -13.68 10.02
CA PRO A 78 9.08 -14.08 9.24
C PRO A 78 8.86 -15.28 8.30
N GLU A 79 7.82 -16.08 8.52
CA GLU A 79 7.46 -17.24 7.69
C GLU A 79 6.41 -16.91 6.61
N ALA A 80 5.83 -15.70 6.64
CA ALA A 80 4.73 -15.30 5.79
C ALA A 80 5.14 -14.30 4.70
N ASP A 81 4.31 -14.17 3.68
CA ASP A 81 4.23 -12.97 2.83
C ASP A 81 3.25 -12.01 3.47
N GLU A 82 3.75 -11.13 4.34
CA GLU A 82 2.96 -10.17 5.13
C GLU A 82 2.81 -8.82 4.43
N ARG A 83 3.12 -8.75 3.12
CA ARG A 83 3.00 -7.49 2.40
C ARG A 83 1.56 -7.03 2.36
N ASP A 84 1.38 -5.79 2.81
CA ASP A 84 0.11 -5.09 2.76
C ASP A 84 0.29 -3.62 2.43
N ARG A 85 -0.76 -3.02 1.92
CA ARG A 85 -0.88 -1.58 1.79
C ARG A 85 -1.64 -1.06 3.00
N ILE A 86 -0.93 -0.40 3.90
CA ILE A 86 -1.46 0.11 5.18
C ILE A 86 -1.27 1.62 5.35
N ASP A 87 -0.54 2.25 4.42
CA ASP A 87 -0.37 3.70 4.33
C ASP A 87 -1.25 4.26 3.21
N PHE A 88 -2.09 5.22 3.51
CA PHE A 88 -3.11 5.71 2.60
C PHE A 88 -3.17 7.23 2.50
N ILE A 89 -3.69 7.69 1.37
CA ILE A 89 -4.22 9.04 1.20
C ILE A 89 -5.67 8.91 0.73
N TYR A 90 -6.58 9.24 1.62
CA TYR A 90 -8.02 9.35 1.34
C TYR A 90 -8.42 10.80 1.10
N TYR A 91 -9.38 11.02 0.22
CA TYR A 91 -9.93 12.35 -0.04
C TYR A 91 -11.44 12.29 -0.26
N ILE A 92 -12.13 13.38 0.03
CA ILE A 92 -13.53 13.56 -0.38
C ILE A 92 -13.51 14.18 -1.77
N PRO A 93 -14.08 13.50 -2.81
CA PRO A 93 -14.18 14.03 -4.15
C PRO A 93 -14.93 15.36 -4.18
N ALA A 94 -14.45 16.31 -4.98
CA ALA A 94 -15.10 17.59 -5.24
C ALA A 94 -15.06 17.88 -6.73
N THR A 95 -15.95 18.74 -7.20
CA THR A 95 -16.01 19.12 -8.61
C THR A 95 -14.67 19.69 -9.08
N GLY A 96 -14.14 19.14 -10.15
CA GLY A 96 -12.86 19.53 -10.75
C GLY A 96 -11.63 18.81 -10.14
N TRP A 97 -11.80 18.02 -9.07
CA TRP A 97 -10.69 17.25 -8.51
C TRP A 97 -10.51 15.94 -9.23
N GLU A 98 -9.31 15.70 -9.72
CA GLU A 98 -8.89 14.44 -10.34
C GLU A 98 -7.60 13.94 -9.70
N VAL A 99 -7.48 12.63 -9.51
CA VAL A 99 -6.20 12.00 -9.17
C VAL A 99 -5.40 11.86 -10.47
N GLU A 100 -4.44 12.76 -10.66
CA GLU A 100 -3.62 12.78 -11.87
C GLU A 100 -2.59 11.65 -11.85
N ASP A 101 -1.93 11.43 -10.70
CA ASP A 101 -0.91 10.41 -10.53
C ASP A 101 -0.84 9.89 -9.10
N ALA A 102 -0.31 8.66 -8.96
CA ALA A 102 -0.08 8.01 -7.68
C ALA A 102 1.23 7.19 -7.75
N VAL A 103 2.11 7.37 -6.76
CA VAL A 103 3.44 6.78 -6.73
C VAL A 103 3.73 6.23 -5.35
N ILE A 104 4.37 5.06 -5.29
CA ILE A 104 4.92 4.53 -4.04
C ILE A 104 6.31 5.14 -3.83
N VAL A 105 6.52 5.77 -2.69
CA VAL A 105 7.79 6.41 -2.32
C VAL A 105 8.57 5.49 -1.41
N GLY A 106 9.74 5.06 -1.85
CA GLY A 106 10.58 4.12 -1.11
C GLY A 106 11.30 3.13 -2.02
N PRO A 107 12.02 2.18 -1.43
CA PRO A 107 12.68 1.12 -2.21
C PRO A 107 11.66 0.27 -2.97
N LYS A 108 12.05 -0.23 -4.14
CA LYS A 108 11.24 -1.19 -4.89
C LYS A 108 11.18 -2.56 -4.22
N SER A 109 12.12 -2.85 -3.31
CA SER A 109 12.17 -4.10 -2.57
C SER A 109 11.31 -4.10 -1.31
N SER A 110 10.83 -5.27 -0.95
CA SER A 110 10.08 -5.58 0.27
C SER A 110 10.68 -6.80 0.96
N ILE A 111 10.17 -7.13 2.14
CA ILE A 111 10.55 -8.35 2.85
C ILE A 111 9.45 -9.40 2.68
N ILE A 112 9.83 -10.57 2.18
CA ILE A 112 8.93 -11.73 2.01
C ILE A 112 9.61 -12.93 2.64
N ARG A 113 8.99 -13.57 3.63
CA ARG A 113 9.53 -14.77 4.30
C ARG A 113 10.99 -14.59 4.71
N SER A 114 11.27 -13.47 5.40
CA SER A 114 12.62 -13.08 5.84
C SER A 114 13.65 -12.87 4.72
N GLN A 115 13.20 -12.63 3.49
CA GLN A 115 14.08 -12.36 2.35
C GLN A 115 13.79 -11.00 1.75
N ARG A 116 14.85 -10.30 1.31
CA ARG A 116 14.72 -9.09 0.49
C ARG A 116 14.34 -9.49 -0.92
N VAL A 117 13.18 -9.04 -1.38
CA VAL A 117 12.65 -9.37 -2.72
C VAL A 117 12.25 -8.10 -3.44
N GLU A 118 12.68 -7.95 -4.69
CA GLU A 118 12.21 -6.84 -5.54
C GLU A 118 10.76 -7.08 -5.95
N GLU A 119 9.91 -6.05 -5.84
CA GLU A 119 8.50 -6.13 -6.21
C GLU A 119 8.34 -6.37 -7.71
N ASP A 120 7.59 -7.42 -8.04
CA ASP A 120 7.16 -7.75 -9.40
C ASP A 120 5.71 -7.27 -9.60
N SER A 121 5.54 -5.95 -9.65
CA SER A 121 4.26 -5.30 -9.85
C SER A 121 4.39 -4.19 -10.91
N GLN A 122 3.24 -3.65 -11.34
CA GLN A 122 3.19 -2.51 -12.26
C GLN A 122 3.18 -1.17 -11.50
N ASP A 123 3.36 -1.19 -10.18
CA ASP A 123 3.43 0.02 -9.36
C ASP A 123 4.57 0.93 -9.81
N THR A 124 4.32 2.22 -9.80
CA THR A 124 5.37 3.22 -10.01
C THR A 124 6.05 3.54 -8.71
N PHE A 125 7.38 3.41 -8.67
CA PHE A 125 8.20 3.70 -7.50
C PHE A 125 9.01 4.98 -7.70
N SER A 126 9.08 5.80 -6.66
CA SER A 126 10.05 6.87 -6.50
C SER A 126 11.03 6.48 -5.41
N THR A 127 12.16 5.93 -5.81
CA THR A 127 13.19 5.45 -4.87
C THR A 127 14.15 6.59 -4.55
N PRO A 128 14.28 7.00 -3.28
CA PRO A 128 15.28 7.97 -2.86
C PRO A 128 16.71 7.49 -3.14
N ALA A 129 17.60 8.41 -3.41
CA ALA A 129 19.03 8.10 -3.64
C ALA A 129 19.79 7.74 -2.36
N ASP A 130 19.27 8.17 -1.20
CA ASP A 130 19.86 7.97 0.10
C ASP A 130 19.24 6.77 0.85
N ILE A 131 19.75 6.52 2.07
CA ILE A 131 19.26 5.46 2.94
C ILE A 131 17.77 5.69 3.25
N TRP A 132 16.96 4.67 3.02
CA TRP A 132 15.55 4.66 3.43
C TRP A 132 15.46 4.43 4.94
N PRO A 133 14.80 5.32 5.71
CA PRO A 133 14.94 5.34 7.17
C PRO A 133 13.95 4.46 7.93
N THR A 134 12.98 3.83 7.26
CA THR A 134 11.85 3.13 7.88
C THR A 134 11.56 1.79 7.22
N ASP A 135 10.77 0.95 7.86
CA ASP A 135 10.20 -0.31 7.36
C ASP A 135 8.87 -0.12 6.61
N HIS A 136 8.39 1.11 6.45
CA HIS A 136 7.28 1.46 5.57
C HIS A 136 7.74 2.17 4.31
N LYS A 137 6.96 2.07 3.24
CA LYS A 137 7.00 2.96 2.07
C LYS A 137 5.90 4.01 2.23
N GLY A 138 6.09 5.15 1.60
CA GLY A 138 5.07 6.20 1.57
C GLY A 138 4.22 6.16 0.30
N VAL A 139 3.15 6.94 0.28
CA VAL A 139 2.29 7.16 -0.89
C VAL A 139 2.33 8.63 -1.27
N LEU A 140 2.58 8.92 -2.53
CA LEU A 140 2.52 10.26 -3.10
C LEU A 140 1.35 10.32 -4.09
N ILE A 141 0.45 11.28 -3.89
CA ILE A 141 -0.68 11.51 -4.80
C ILE A 141 -0.60 12.90 -5.39
N LYS A 142 -0.70 12.97 -6.71
CA LYS A 142 -0.82 14.22 -7.43
C LYS A 142 -2.28 14.46 -7.80
N PHE A 143 -2.84 15.54 -7.29
CA PHE A 143 -4.17 16.01 -7.66
C PHE A 143 -4.10 17.11 -8.71
N LYS A 144 -5.06 17.11 -9.62
CA LYS A 144 -5.35 18.20 -10.54
C LYS A 144 -6.67 18.84 -10.11
N PHE A 145 -6.74 20.18 -10.21
CA PHE A 145 -7.89 20.98 -9.84
C PHE A 145 -8.41 21.76 -11.05
#